data_e85f0addb1d0f4697c195393339a9288
#
_entry.id   e85f0addb1d0f4697c195393339a9288
#
_cell.length_a   1.000
_cell.length_b   1.000
_cell.length_c   1.000
_cell.angle_alpha   90.00
_cell.angle_beta   90.00
_cell.angle_gamma   90.00
#
_symmetry.space_group_name_H-M   'P 1'
#
loop_
_entity.id
_entity.type
_entity.pdbx_description
1 polymer ?
#
loop_
_entity_poly.entity_id
_entity_poly.type
_entity_poly.pdbx_seq_one_letter_code
_entity_poly.pdbx_strand_id
1 'polypeptide(L)'
;MCLMTDATILVAPRELKDQIERASRVLLCEASTANRLAEDITFCEINYSQGISSWLEAITSESETFNKIQRSSLELRIPSGRKSVDINFDPSLSFAFLARTLHTQEKYGITWSCDTEVIYGNSKIASINLKLDNPISPKTNQKTIDALSTGLRVSLLEWNQLDKIASQFLLSEEILDGS
;
A
#
# COMPACT_ATOMS: atom_id res chain seq x y z
N MET A 1 13.91 16.54 27.32
CA MET A 1 13.52 16.33 25.92
C MET A 1 12.26 15.48 25.95
N CYS A 2 11.12 16.13 25.85
CA CYS A 2 9.82 15.46 25.95
C CYS A 2 9.60 14.70 24.66
N LEU A 3 9.56 13.37 24.72
CA LEU A 3 9.10 12.52 23.62
C LEU A 3 7.62 12.85 23.43
N MET A 4 7.30 13.68 22.43
CA MET A 4 5.94 13.81 21.94
C MET A 4 5.58 12.41 21.41
N THR A 5 4.85 11.63 22.19
CA THR A 5 4.17 10.44 21.67
C THR A 5 3.15 10.95 20.67
N ASP A 6 3.38 10.67 19.39
CA ASP A 6 2.43 11.01 18.34
C ASP A 6 1.05 10.46 18.74
N ALA A 7 0.06 11.35 18.78
CA ALA A 7 -1.30 10.96 19.06
C ALA A 7 -1.77 9.94 18.03
N THR A 8 -2.43 8.89 18.49
CA THR A 8 -2.95 7.83 17.62
C THR A 8 -4.46 7.74 17.70
N ILE A 9 -5.08 7.27 16.63
CA ILE A 9 -6.52 6.97 16.55
C ILE A 9 -6.70 5.50 16.17
N LEU A 10 -7.83 4.94 16.59
CA LEU A 10 -8.22 3.58 16.23
C LEU A 10 -9.18 3.63 15.03
N VAL A 11 -8.84 2.93 13.95
CA VAL A 11 -9.56 2.96 12.67
C VAL A 11 -9.86 1.53 12.24
N ALA A 12 -11.07 1.27 11.73
CA ALA A 12 -11.38 -0.03 11.14
C ALA A 12 -10.63 -0.21 9.80
N PRO A 13 -10.12 -1.43 9.48
CA PRO A 13 -9.45 -1.68 8.19
C PRO A 13 -10.30 -1.28 6.98
N ARG A 14 -11.61 -1.49 7.04
CA ARG A 14 -12.53 -1.08 5.98
C ARG A 14 -12.59 0.43 5.82
N GLU A 15 -12.64 1.16 6.93
CA GLU A 15 -12.65 2.62 6.93
C GLU A 15 -11.36 3.18 6.31
N LEU A 16 -10.19 2.61 6.68
CA LEU A 16 -8.92 2.97 6.07
C LEU A 16 -8.94 2.73 4.55
N LYS A 17 -9.41 1.55 4.12
CA LYS A 17 -9.52 1.22 2.69
C LYS A 17 -10.40 2.24 1.96
N ASP A 18 -11.58 2.53 2.48
CA ASP A 18 -12.53 3.47 1.87
C ASP A 18 -11.94 4.89 1.78
N GLN A 19 -11.20 5.34 2.79
CA GLN A 19 -10.55 6.65 2.78
C GLN A 19 -9.41 6.75 1.75
N ILE A 20 -8.54 5.74 1.66
CA ILE A 20 -7.47 5.71 0.64
C ILE A 20 -8.06 5.66 -0.78
N GLU A 21 -9.13 4.89 -0.99
CA GLU A 21 -9.80 4.82 -2.29
C GLU A 21 -10.37 6.18 -2.70
N ARG A 22 -11.14 6.83 -1.83
CA ARG A 22 -11.70 8.18 -2.07
C ARG A 22 -10.60 9.21 -2.34
N ALA A 23 -9.57 9.25 -1.48
CA ALA A 23 -8.46 10.17 -1.64
C ALA A 23 -7.72 9.94 -2.98
N SER A 24 -7.52 8.68 -3.38
CA SER A 24 -6.91 8.34 -4.66
C SER A 24 -7.79 8.78 -5.85
N ARG A 25 -9.11 8.70 -5.72
CA ARG A 25 -10.06 9.18 -6.74
C ARG A 25 -10.03 10.71 -6.88
N VAL A 26 -9.91 11.44 -5.78
CA VAL A 26 -9.70 12.90 -5.80
C VAL A 26 -8.46 13.29 -6.61
N LEU A 27 -7.42 12.46 -6.57
CA LEU A 27 -6.19 12.64 -7.33
C LEU A 27 -6.27 12.10 -8.78
N LEU A 28 -7.49 11.93 -9.30
CA LEU A 28 -7.78 11.48 -10.67
C LEU A 28 -7.30 10.06 -10.99
N CYS A 29 -7.08 9.21 -10.00
CA CYS A 29 -6.85 7.78 -10.25
C CYS A 29 -8.12 7.13 -10.82
N GLU A 30 -7.95 6.23 -11.78
CA GLU A 30 -9.04 5.37 -12.22
C GLU A 30 -9.54 4.48 -11.07
N ALA A 31 -10.83 4.11 -11.09
CA ALA A 31 -11.47 3.36 -10.02
C ALA A 31 -10.73 2.05 -9.67
N SER A 32 -10.30 1.30 -10.68
CA SER A 32 -9.55 0.05 -10.49
C SER A 32 -8.19 0.27 -9.82
N THR A 33 -7.49 1.33 -10.20
CA THR A 33 -6.21 1.71 -9.61
C THR A 33 -6.40 2.21 -8.18
N ALA A 34 -7.39 3.05 -7.94
CA ALA A 34 -7.71 3.56 -6.60
C ALA A 34 -8.05 2.42 -5.63
N ASN A 35 -8.92 1.48 -6.04
CA ASN A 35 -9.24 0.30 -5.23
C ASN A 35 -8.01 -0.56 -4.95
N ARG A 36 -7.14 -0.81 -5.94
CA ARG A 36 -5.90 -1.58 -5.76
C ARG A 36 -4.96 -0.89 -4.76
N LEU A 37 -4.74 0.42 -4.91
CA LEU A 37 -3.91 1.19 -3.97
C LEU A 37 -4.47 1.12 -2.54
N ALA A 38 -5.79 1.24 -2.40
CA ALA A 38 -6.45 1.12 -1.11
C ALA A 38 -6.22 -0.26 -0.46
N GLU A 39 -6.29 -1.33 -1.25
CA GLU A 39 -5.98 -2.68 -0.77
C GLU A 39 -4.50 -2.86 -0.41
N ASP A 40 -3.58 -2.33 -1.23
CA ASP A 40 -2.14 -2.42 -1.00
C ASP A 40 -1.75 -1.70 0.30
N ILE A 41 -2.24 -0.47 0.48
CA ILE A 41 -1.96 0.35 1.66
C ILE A 41 -2.58 -0.24 2.93
N THR A 42 -3.84 -0.68 2.86
CA THR A 42 -4.50 -1.32 4.01
C THR A 42 -3.79 -2.61 4.42
N PHE A 43 -3.40 -3.45 3.46
CA PHE A 43 -2.61 -4.66 3.73
C PHE A 43 -1.28 -4.31 4.40
N CYS A 44 -0.60 -3.28 3.89
CA CYS A 44 0.68 -2.85 4.44
C CYS A 44 0.52 -2.30 5.86
N GLU A 45 -0.48 -1.47 6.12
CA GLU A 45 -0.73 -0.92 7.46
C GLU A 45 -0.97 -2.02 8.50
N ILE A 46 -1.73 -3.06 8.13
CA ILE A 46 -2.00 -4.22 8.99
C ILE A 46 -0.71 -5.01 9.31
N ASN A 47 0.13 -5.25 8.29
CA ASN A 47 1.21 -6.23 8.41
C ASN A 47 2.58 -5.62 8.72
N TYR A 48 2.81 -4.38 8.28
CA TYR A 48 4.13 -3.74 8.28
C TYR A 48 4.13 -2.33 8.87
N SER A 49 2.94 -1.73 9.11
CA SER A 49 2.76 -0.33 9.48
C SER A 49 3.29 0.66 8.41
N GLN A 50 3.10 1.96 8.59
CA GLN A 50 3.62 3.01 7.70
C GLN A 50 3.05 2.95 6.25
N GLY A 51 1.89 2.31 6.07
CA GLY A 51 1.20 2.32 4.78
C GLY A 51 0.65 3.69 4.43
N ILE A 52 -0.03 4.36 5.38
CA ILE A 52 -0.59 5.71 5.21
C ILE A 52 0.53 6.69 4.90
N SER A 53 1.63 6.66 5.67
CA SER A 53 2.82 7.48 5.44
C SER A 53 3.34 7.32 4.01
N SER A 54 3.46 6.08 3.54
CA SER A 54 3.92 5.77 2.17
C SER A 54 2.99 6.35 1.11
N TRP A 55 1.67 6.28 1.32
CA TRP A 55 0.69 6.83 0.40
C TRP A 55 0.76 8.36 0.37
N LEU A 56 0.83 9.02 1.53
CA LEU A 56 0.97 10.48 1.65
C LEU A 56 2.26 10.98 0.98
N GLU A 57 3.38 10.26 1.15
CA GLU A 57 4.63 10.58 0.45
C GLU A 57 4.48 10.45 -1.07
N ALA A 58 3.83 9.38 -1.54
CA ALA A 58 3.65 9.12 -2.95
C ALA A 58 2.87 10.22 -3.68
N ILE A 59 1.82 10.76 -3.07
CA ILE A 59 1.01 11.82 -3.69
C ILE A 59 1.74 13.18 -3.78
N THR A 60 2.78 13.37 -2.98
CA THR A 60 3.65 14.57 -3.03
C THR A 60 4.87 14.37 -3.92
N SER A 61 5.07 13.15 -4.44
CA SER A 61 6.18 12.82 -5.31
C SER A 61 5.96 13.33 -6.74
N GLU A 62 7.01 13.29 -7.55
CA GLU A 62 6.93 13.61 -8.97
C GLU A 62 5.95 12.67 -9.70
N SER A 63 5.28 13.17 -10.72
CA SER A 63 4.28 12.43 -11.49
C SER A 63 4.82 11.10 -12.06
N GLU A 64 6.09 11.05 -12.42
CA GLU A 64 6.74 9.83 -12.91
C GLU A 64 6.80 8.75 -11.83
N THR A 65 7.16 9.11 -10.60
CA THR A 65 7.19 8.20 -9.45
C THR A 65 5.79 7.66 -9.15
N PHE A 66 4.78 8.53 -9.17
CA PHE A 66 3.40 8.11 -8.95
C PHE A 66 2.90 7.16 -10.05
N ASN A 67 3.23 7.41 -11.31
CA ASN A 67 2.92 6.51 -12.43
C ASN A 67 3.60 5.14 -12.27
N LYS A 68 4.83 5.08 -11.78
CA LYS A 68 5.53 3.82 -11.46
C LYS A 68 4.82 3.05 -10.35
N ILE A 69 4.39 3.73 -9.29
CA ILE A 69 3.61 3.14 -8.20
C ILE A 69 2.32 2.52 -8.74
N GLN A 70 1.62 3.22 -9.63
CA GLN A 70 0.39 2.69 -10.24
C GLN A 70 0.60 1.40 -11.03
N ARG A 71 1.77 1.18 -11.60
CA ARG A 71 2.12 0.02 -12.42
C ARG A 71 2.92 -1.06 -11.70
N SER A 72 3.43 -0.76 -10.51
CA SER A 72 4.39 -1.62 -9.78
C SER A 72 3.94 -3.07 -9.63
N SER A 73 2.66 -3.31 -9.35
CA SER A 73 2.14 -4.67 -9.21
C SER A 73 2.17 -5.48 -10.51
N LEU A 74 2.15 -4.84 -11.67
CA LEU A 74 2.21 -5.49 -12.98
C LEU A 74 3.63 -5.91 -13.35
N GLU A 75 4.63 -5.27 -12.77
CA GLU A 75 6.05 -5.55 -12.99
C GLU A 75 6.54 -6.76 -12.17
N LEU A 76 5.86 -7.08 -11.06
CA LEU A 76 6.20 -8.16 -10.14
C LEU A 76 5.78 -9.52 -10.73
N ARG A 77 6.46 -9.98 -11.78
CA ARG A 77 6.19 -11.27 -12.41
C ARG A 77 7.46 -11.92 -12.96
N ILE A 78 7.49 -13.25 -12.93
CA ILE A 78 8.55 -14.02 -13.57
C ILE A 78 8.13 -14.26 -15.04
N PRO A 79 8.96 -13.84 -16.02
CA PRO A 79 8.68 -14.13 -17.43
C PRO A 79 8.57 -15.63 -17.71
N SER A 80 7.72 -16.00 -18.68
CA SER A 80 7.55 -17.40 -19.07
C SER A 80 8.89 -18.06 -19.43
N GLY A 81 9.11 -19.27 -18.93
CA GLY A 81 10.33 -20.04 -19.16
C GLY A 81 11.53 -19.67 -18.28
N ARG A 82 11.41 -18.66 -17.40
CA ARG A 82 12.44 -18.33 -16.40
C ARG A 82 12.08 -18.88 -15.04
N LYS A 83 13.12 -19.20 -14.24
CA LYS A 83 12.97 -19.64 -12.83
C LYS A 83 13.16 -18.50 -11.84
N SER A 84 13.78 -17.41 -12.26
CA SER A 84 14.02 -16.22 -11.44
C SER A 84 14.13 -14.98 -12.30
N VAL A 85 13.93 -13.82 -11.68
CA VAL A 85 14.11 -12.50 -12.29
C VAL A 85 14.51 -11.48 -11.22
N ASP A 86 15.42 -10.58 -11.60
CA ASP A 86 15.72 -9.37 -10.82
C ASP A 86 14.95 -8.20 -11.42
N ILE A 87 14.21 -7.51 -10.57
CA ILE A 87 13.41 -6.33 -10.93
C ILE A 87 14.02 -5.13 -10.22
N ASN A 88 14.41 -4.11 -10.97
CA ASN A 88 14.97 -2.89 -10.44
C ASN A 88 13.96 -1.75 -10.53
N PHE A 89 13.87 -0.96 -9.48
CA PHE A 89 13.04 0.23 -9.38
C PHE A 89 13.93 1.47 -9.33
N ASP A 90 13.79 2.34 -10.34
CA ASP A 90 14.45 3.63 -10.40
C ASP A 90 13.42 4.72 -10.75
N PRO A 91 13.09 5.63 -9.80
CA PRO A 91 13.52 5.64 -8.39
C PRO A 91 12.98 4.45 -7.59
N SER A 92 13.60 4.20 -6.41
CA SER A 92 13.14 3.16 -5.47
C SER A 92 11.70 3.39 -5.02
N LEU A 93 10.96 2.33 -4.78
CA LEU A 93 9.55 2.37 -4.36
C LEU A 93 9.40 2.01 -2.87
N SER A 94 8.41 2.59 -2.20
CA SER A 94 8.05 2.15 -0.86
C SER A 94 7.47 0.74 -0.90
N PHE A 95 7.88 -0.09 0.06
CA PHE A 95 7.45 -1.49 0.16
C PHE A 95 5.92 -1.63 0.24
N ALA A 96 5.23 -0.63 0.77
CA ALA A 96 3.77 -0.60 0.87
C ALA A 96 3.04 -0.89 -0.45
N PHE A 97 3.61 -0.49 -1.58
CA PHE A 97 3.01 -0.70 -2.91
C PHE A 97 3.33 -2.08 -3.52
N LEU A 98 4.20 -2.86 -2.90
CA LEU A 98 4.69 -4.14 -3.37
C LEU A 98 4.24 -5.30 -2.48
N ALA A 99 4.11 -5.06 -1.18
CA ALA A 99 3.94 -6.06 -0.13
C ALA A 99 2.78 -7.04 -0.39
N ARG A 100 1.58 -6.54 -0.71
CA ARG A 100 0.41 -7.39 -0.93
C ARG A 100 0.56 -8.31 -2.15
N THR A 101 1.12 -7.76 -3.24
CA THR A 101 1.36 -8.54 -4.46
C THR A 101 2.40 -9.63 -4.20
N LEU A 102 3.50 -9.30 -3.55
CA LEU A 102 4.54 -10.27 -3.17
C LEU A 102 3.99 -11.38 -2.28
N HIS A 103 3.25 -11.02 -1.23
CA HIS A 103 2.63 -11.98 -0.34
C HIS A 103 1.59 -12.88 -1.04
N THR A 104 0.86 -12.31 -2.00
CA THR A 104 -0.10 -13.10 -2.79
C THR A 104 0.61 -14.11 -3.67
N GLN A 105 1.75 -13.75 -4.24
CA GLN A 105 2.53 -14.63 -5.13
C GLN A 105 3.16 -15.83 -4.39
N GLU A 106 3.44 -15.71 -3.10
CA GLU A 106 3.93 -16.84 -2.28
C GLU A 106 3.00 -18.05 -2.33
N LYS A 107 1.68 -17.80 -2.43
CA LYS A 107 0.67 -18.87 -2.57
C LYS A 107 0.83 -19.65 -3.87
N TYR A 108 1.44 -19.04 -4.88
CA TYR A 108 1.69 -19.66 -6.18
C TYR A 108 3.13 -20.15 -6.33
N GLY A 109 3.90 -20.19 -5.25
CA GLY A 109 5.28 -20.67 -5.24
C GLY A 109 6.29 -19.67 -5.76
N ILE A 110 5.98 -18.37 -5.72
CA ILE A 110 6.94 -17.32 -6.02
C ILE A 110 7.44 -16.74 -4.71
N THR A 111 8.71 -17.03 -4.40
CA THR A 111 9.42 -16.43 -3.26
C THR A 111 10.14 -15.15 -3.71
N TRP A 112 10.42 -14.28 -2.77
CA TRP A 112 11.06 -13.01 -3.05
C TRP A 112 12.11 -12.66 -2.00
N SER A 113 13.09 -11.86 -2.42
CA SER A 113 14.06 -11.20 -1.56
C SER A 113 14.35 -9.81 -2.09
N CYS A 114 14.75 -8.90 -1.24
CA CYS A 114 15.10 -7.53 -1.63
C CYS A 114 16.46 -7.14 -1.06
N ASP A 115 16.98 -6.04 -1.54
CA ASP A 115 18.27 -5.44 -1.18
C ASP A 115 18.26 -4.79 0.22
N THR A 116 17.08 -4.64 0.81
CA THR A 116 16.88 -3.98 2.10
C THR A 116 16.13 -4.91 3.05
N GLU A 117 16.51 -4.92 4.33
CA GLU A 117 15.71 -5.56 5.37
C GLU A 117 14.41 -4.75 5.53
N VAL A 118 13.28 -5.36 5.13
CA VAL A 118 11.98 -4.72 5.16
C VAL A 118 11.39 -4.82 6.55
N ILE A 119 11.33 -3.70 7.25
CA ILE A 119 10.74 -3.61 8.59
C ILE A 119 9.36 -2.93 8.52
N TYR A 120 9.23 -1.88 7.71
CA TYR A 120 8.05 -1.02 7.60
C TYR A 120 7.64 -0.82 6.14
N GLY A 121 6.39 -0.38 5.95
CA GLY A 121 5.85 -0.09 4.63
C GLY A 121 6.59 1.01 3.87
N ASN A 122 7.15 1.99 4.57
CA ASN A 122 7.91 3.09 3.97
C ASN A 122 9.36 2.74 3.62
N SER A 123 9.83 1.51 3.89
CA SER A 123 11.15 1.05 3.46
C SER A 123 11.29 1.17 1.94
N LYS A 124 12.36 1.81 1.48
CA LYS A 124 12.61 2.03 0.05
C LYS A 124 13.29 0.81 -0.56
N ILE A 125 12.68 0.28 -1.59
CA ILE A 125 13.12 -0.91 -2.32
C ILE A 125 13.67 -0.47 -3.68
N ALA A 126 14.94 -0.71 -3.92
CA ALA A 126 15.60 -0.46 -5.20
C ALA A 126 15.60 -1.70 -6.10
N SER A 127 15.65 -2.91 -5.51
CA SER A 127 15.59 -4.15 -6.29
C SER A 127 14.84 -5.26 -5.55
N ILE A 128 14.21 -6.14 -6.33
CA ILE A 128 13.58 -7.38 -5.86
C ILE A 128 14.02 -8.52 -6.75
N ASN A 129 14.48 -9.61 -6.14
CA ASN A 129 14.63 -10.89 -6.81
C ASN A 129 13.38 -11.74 -6.58
N LEU A 130 12.74 -12.18 -7.66
CA LEU A 130 11.66 -13.16 -7.63
C LEU A 130 12.19 -14.53 -8.07
N LYS A 131 11.83 -15.59 -7.37
CA LYS A 131 12.26 -16.95 -7.65
C LYS A 131 11.07 -17.91 -7.59
N LEU A 132 10.98 -18.78 -8.58
CA LEU A 132 10.00 -19.87 -8.57
C LEU A 132 10.46 -20.97 -7.62
N ASP A 133 9.60 -21.31 -6.68
CA ASP A 133 9.82 -22.32 -5.64
C ASP A 133 8.54 -23.15 -5.46
N ASN A 134 8.44 -23.94 -4.42
CA ASN A 134 7.22 -24.65 -4.08
C ASN A 134 6.17 -23.71 -3.49
N PRO A 135 4.87 -23.89 -3.79
CA PRO A 135 3.80 -23.12 -3.19
C PRO A 135 3.82 -23.22 -1.66
N ILE A 136 3.70 -22.08 -1.01
CA ILE A 136 3.59 -21.99 0.44
C ILE A 136 2.12 -22.07 0.81
N SER A 137 1.76 -23.01 1.67
CA SER A 137 0.38 -23.10 2.18
C SER A 137 0.03 -21.80 2.92
N PRO A 138 -1.13 -21.19 2.61
CA PRO A 138 -1.52 -19.95 3.27
C PRO A 138 -1.64 -20.19 4.79
N LYS A 139 -0.85 -19.45 5.55
CA LYS A 139 -0.99 -19.40 7.01
C LYS A 139 -2.06 -18.40 7.38
N THR A 140 -2.81 -18.70 8.43
CA THR A 140 -3.73 -17.73 9.02
C THR A 140 -2.95 -16.48 9.43
N ASN A 141 -3.35 -15.33 8.88
CA ASN A 141 -2.72 -14.07 9.22
C ASN A 141 -3.35 -13.50 10.50
N GLN A 142 -2.71 -13.75 11.64
CA GLN A 142 -3.20 -13.30 12.95
C GLN A 142 -3.32 -11.78 13.02
N LYS A 143 -2.39 -11.02 12.42
CA LYS A 143 -2.46 -9.55 12.39
C LYS A 143 -3.73 -9.05 11.69
N THR A 144 -4.17 -9.73 10.62
CA THR A 144 -5.41 -9.39 9.93
C THR A 144 -6.63 -9.66 10.83
N ILE A 145 -6.66 -10.79 11.54
CA ILE A 145 -7.75 -11.12 12.47
C ILE A 145 -7.81 -10.08 13.58
N ASP A 146 -6.67 -9.75 14.18
CA ASP A 146 -6.59 -8.77 15.26
C ASP A 146 -7.04 -7.38 14.77
N ALA A 147 -6.59 -6.94 13.59
CA ALA A 147 -7.00 -5.67 13.01
C ALA A 147 -8.51 -5.60 12.72
N LEU A 148 -9.11 -6.70 12.24
CA LEU A 148 -10.55 -6.78 12.00
C LEU A 148 -11.37 -6.76 13.29
N SER A 149 -10.84 -7.30 14.38
CA SER A 149 -11.55 -7.39 15.68
C SER A 149 -11.37 -6.15 16.55
N THR A 150 -10.19 -5.54 16.53
CA THR A 150 -9.81 -4.44 17.45
C THR A 150 -9.57 -3.11 16.76
N GLY A 151 -9.47 -3.08 15.42
CA GLY A 151 -9.06 -1.92 14.64
C GLY A 151 -7.54 -1.79 14.52
N LEU A 152 -7.13 -0.82 13.72
CA LEU A 152 -5.76 -0.42 13.48
C LEU A 152 -5.44 0.86 14.24
N ARG A 153 -4.32 0.88 14.93
CA ARG A 153 -3.81 2.09 15.57
C ARG A 153 -2.92 2.84 14.60
N VAL A 154 -3.39 3.99 14.12
CA VAL A 154 -2.69 4.83 13.12
C VAL A 154 -2.36 6.21 13.69
N SER A 155 -1.40 6.91 13.09
CA SER A 155 -1.07 8.29 13.46
C SER A 155 -2.27 9.20 13.22
N LEU A 156 -2.69 9.95 14.24
CA LEU A 156 -3.77 10.92 14.12
C LEU A 156 -3.44 12.03 13.11
N LEU A 157 -2.18 12.43 13.04
CA LEU A 157 -1.73 13.43 12.07
C LEU A 157 -1.90 12.94 10.63
N GLU A 158 -1.42 11.74 10.32
CA GLU A 158 -1.53 11.14 9.00
C GLU A 158 -2.99 10.86 8.63
N TRP A 159 -3.79 10.37 9.59
CA TRP A 159 -5.22 10.17 9.41
C TRP A 159 -5.94 11.46 9.03
N ASN A 160 -5.68 12.56 9.73
CA ASN A 160 -6.29 13.85 9.44
C ASN A 160 -5.87 14.40 8.07
N GLN A 161 -4.63 14.16 7.64
CA GLN A 161 -4.17 14.54 6.30
C GLN A 161 -4.91 13.74 5.22
N LEU A 162 -5.04 12.43 5.40
CA LEU A 162 -5.78 11.55 4.51
C LEU A 162 -7.26 11.94 4.42
N ASP A 163 -7.91 12.14 5.56
CA ASP A 163 -9.33 12.52 5.65
C ASP A 163 -9.61 13.85 4.96
N LYS A 164 -8.72 14.83 5.12
CA LYS A 164 -8.82 16.12 4.42
C LYS A 164 -8.82 15.99 2.90
N ILE A 165 -8.08 15.03 2.34
CA ILE A 165 -8.07 14.77 0.90
C ILE A 165 -9.33 14.00 0.52
N ALA A 166 -9.65 12.92 1.23
CA ALA A 166 -10.80 12.07 0.94
C ALA A 166 -12.14 12.81 1.01
N SER A 167 -12.28 13.78 1.91
CA SER A 167 -13.51 14.58 2.03
C SER A 167 -13.82 15.42 0.79
N GLN A 168 -12.83 15.73 -0.03
CA GLN A 168 -13.05 16.46 -1.29
C GLN A 168 -13.79 15.63 -2.34
N PHE A 169 -13.78 14.29 -2.21
CA PHE A 169 -14.50 13.40 -3.11
C PHE A 169 -16.03 13.62 -3.01
N LEU A 170 -16.56 13.79 -1.82
CA LEU A 170 -17.98 14.01 -1.58
C LEU A 170 -18.45 15.37 -2.12
N LEU A 171 -17.61 16.40 -2.03
CA LEU A 171 -17.93 17.72 -2.54
C LEU A 171 -18.05 17.78 -4.08
N SER A 172 -17.28 16.91 -4.79
CA SER A 172 -17.36 16.85 -6.26
C SER A 172 -18.62 16.13 -6.77
N GLU A 173 -19.17 15.19 -6.00
CA GLU A 173 -20.45 14.53 -6.36
C GLU A 173 -21.67 15.46 -6.15
N GLU A 174 -21.70 16.20 -5.05
CA GLU A 174 -22.77 17.18 -4.79
C GLU A 174 -22.85 18.30 -5.85
N ILE A 175 -21.70 18.70 -6.41
CA ILE A 175 -21.66 19.71 -7.49
C ILE A 175 -22.20 19.15 -8.82
N LEU A 176 -22.06 17.86 -9.06
CA LEU A 176 -22.55 17.21 -10.28
C LEU A 176 -24.06 16.93 -10.24
N ASP A 177 -24.63 16.71 -9.07
CA ASP A 177 -26.08 16.48 -8.88
C ASP A 177 -26.90 17.79 -8.80
N GLY A 178 -26.25 18.93 -8.67
CA GLY A 178 -26.86 20.26 -8.55
C GLY A 178 -26.99 21.07 -9.86
N SER A 179 -26.74 20.47 -11.03
CA SER A 179 -26.81 21.14 -12.35
C SER A 179 -27.90 20.56 -13.22
#